data_be896ac44c76b1d671a8f9358b3aee05
#
_entry.id   be896ac44c76b1d671a8f9358b3aee05
#
_cell.length_a   1.000
_cell.length_b   1.000
_cell.length_c   1.000
_cell.angle_alpha   90.00
_cell.angle_beta   90.00
_cell.angle_gamma   90.00
#
_symmetry.space_group_name_H-M   'P 1'
#
loop_
_entity.id
_entity.type
_entity.pdbx_description
1 polymer ?
#
loop_
_entity_poly.entity_id
_entity_poly.type
_entity_poly.pdbx_seq_one_letter_code
_entity_poly.pdbx_strand_id
1 'polypeptide(L)'
;MRQEATKRAMALILTLALAACAGGGGPPKPNKRQMAQINRALATAPGAAQPSTIVAAELAFSRAARERGQWTAFRQFAAPGALLHGKNGPFPIEPWLATQTDPPEAVQWQPRTVVLSCDGAIAVSQGRFRDPEGKVGNFVTVWERQADNSYRYVFDVGGDDVPQPPPQRTASVQPGDIVVTDIDAVQGLVATCPRGDAAIPPPPAIPLGEDGKADAKLSRDGTLRWRWEHRADGTRYVAAEYFYQGRWLTAIEQSLVPTGD
;
A
#
# COMPACT_ATOMS: atom_id res chain seq x y z
N MET A 1 51.91 -35.47 35.66
CA MET A 1 51.66 -34.08 36.14
C MET A 1 51.16 -33.12 35.10
N ARG A 2 51.35 -33.24 33.76
CA ARG A 2 50.80 -32.33 32.73
C ARG A 2 49.35 -32.57 32.44
N GLN A 3 48.79 -33.76 32.64
CA GLN A 3 47.34 -34.03 32.31
C GLN A 3 46.37 -33.51 33.37
N GLU A 4 46.75 -33.35 34.60
CA GLU A 4 45.94 -32.82 35.70
C GLU A 4 45.80 -31.29 35.62
N ALA A 5 46.83 -30.59 35.17
CA ALA A 5 46.78 -29.13 34.98
C ALA A 5 45.83 -28.72 33.87
N THR A 6 45.76 -29.52 32.79
CA THR A 6 44.86 -29.25 31.65
C THR A 6 43.39 -29.46 32.01
N LYS A 7 43.10 -30.47 32.85
CA LYS A 7 41.72 -30.72 33.31
C LYS A 7 41.22 -29.66 34.27
N ARG A 8 42.08 -29.08 35.12
CA ARG A 8 41.73 -27.99 36.04
C ARG A 8 41.56 -26.67 35.33
N ALA A 9 42.36 -26.39 34.30
CA ALA A 9 42.18 -25.18 33.46
C ALA A 9 40.88 -25.23 32.64
N MET A 10 40.50 -26.39 32.10
CA MET A 10 39.29 -26.58 31.32
C MET A 10 38.04 -26.54 32.20
N ALA A 11 38.08 -26.97 33.45
CA ALA A 11 37.00 -26.86 34.41
C ALA A 11 36.76 -25.41 34.86
N LEU A 12 37.81 -24.58 34.98
CA LEU A 12 37.72 -23.18 35.37
C LEU A 12 37.11 -22.31 34.23
N ILE A 13 37.43 -22.63 32.99
CA ILE A 13 36.88 -21.91 31.83
C ILE A 13 35.37 -22.24 31.64
N LEU A 14 34.95 -23.47 31.93
CA LEU A 14 33.53 -23.87 31.82
C LEU A 14 32.66 -23.26 32.92
N THR A 15 33.20 -23.00 34.11
CA THR A 15 32.46 -22.35 35.21
C THR A 15 32.30 -20.83 35.01
N LEU A 16 33.25 -20.17 34.33
CA LEU A 16 33.09 -18.75 33.97
C LEU A 16 32.05 -18.53 32.87
N ALA A 17 31.83 -19.47 31.95
CA ALA A 17 30.83 -19.37 30.89
C ALA A 17 29.39 -19.52 31.41
N LEU A 18 29.19 -20.23 32.54
CA LEU A 18 27.87 -20.41 33.15
C LEU A 18 27.45 -19.23 34.07
N ALA A 19 28.40 -18.43 34.56
CA ALA A 19 28.09 -17.24 35.37
C ALA A 19 27.58 -16.04 34.54
N ALA A 20 27.79 -16.03 33.22
CA ALA A 20 27.32 -14.98 32.34
C ALA A 20 25.79 -15.05 32.04
N CYS A 21 25.14 -16.16 32.35
CA CYS A 21 23.69 -16.34 32.15
C CYS A 21 22.82 -16.00 33.37
N ALA A 22 23.42 -15.67 34.51
CA ALA A 22 22.70 -15.40 35.75
C ALA A 22 22.43 -13.90 36.03
N GLY A 23 22.88 -13.01 35.16
CA GLY A 23 22.52 -11.58 35.20
C GLY A 23 21.20 -11.34 34.47
N GLY A 24 20.08 -11.33 35.17
CA GLY A 24 18.73 -11.12 34.64
C GLY A 24 18.44 -9.71 34.12
N GLY A 25 19.35 -9.09 33.40
CA GLY A 25 19.16 -7.87 32.65
C GLY A 25 19.14 -8.19 31.15
N GLY A 26 17.95 -8.29 30.53
CA GLY A 26 17.84 -8.30 29.08
C GLY A 26 18.56 -7.09 28.48
N PRO A 27 18.92 -7.11 27.19
CA PRO A 27 19.60 -5.99 26.55
C PRO A 27 18.81 -4.70 26.82
N PRO A 28 19.49 -3.57 27.11
CA PRO A 28 18.83 -2.33 27.42
C PRO A 28 17.88 -1.94 26.29
N LYS A 29 16.63 -1.62 26.62
CA LYS A 29 15.64 -1.19 25.61
C LYS A 29 16.16 0.08 24.93
N PRO A 30 16.16 0.12 23.59
CA PRO A 30 16.63 1.28 22.87
C PRO A 30 15.83 2.53 23.28
N ASN A 31 16.52 3.64 23.46
CA ASN A 31 15.88 4.92 23.75
C ASN A 31 15.16 5.48 22.50
N LYS A 32 14.35 6.54 22.67
CA LYS A 32 13.57 7.14 21.55
C LYS A 32 14.43 7.53 20.35
N ARG A 33 15.65 8.02 20.56
CA ARG A 33 16.56 8.39 19.45
C ARG A 33 17.10 7.16 18.73
N GLN A 34 17.47 6.11 19.47
CA GLN A 34 17.90 4.84 18.89
C GLN A 34 16.77 4.15 18.14
N MET A 35 15.54 4.17 18.68
CA MET A 35 14.37 3.66 17.97
C MET A 35 14.10 4.42 16.67
N ALA A 36 14.22 5.75 16.68
CA ALA A 36 14.07 6.56 15.47
C ALA A 36 15.15 6.25 14.42
N GLN A 37 16.40 5.99 14.84
CA GLN A 37 17.48 5.58 13.95
C GLN A 37 17.26 4.17 13.39
N ILE A 38 16.87 3.21 14.24
CA ILE A 38 16.53 1.85 13.82
C ILE A 38 15.37 1.88 12.83
N ASN A 39 14.30 2.59 13.13
CA ASN A 39 13.14 2.71 12.25
C ASN A 39 13.51 3.37 10.92
N ARG A 40 14.39 4.38 10.93
CA ARG A 40 14.88 5.00 9.69
C ARG A 40 15.72 4.03 8.87
N ALA A 41 16.62 3.29 9.51
CA ALA A 41 17.44 2.28 8.83
C ALA A 41 16.59 1.13 8.26
N LEU A 42 15.59 0.65 9.02
CA LEU A 42 14.65 -0.37 8.55
C LEU A 42 13.76 0.17 7.42
N ALA A 43 13.38 1.45 7.48
CA ALA A 43 12.56 2.09 6.47
C ALA A 43 13.24 2.21 5.11
N THR A 44 14.57 2.24 5.08
CA THR A 44 15.38 2.36 3.85
C THR A 44 16.11 1.07 3.50
N ALA A 45 15.97 0.02 4.32
CA ALA A 45 16.65 -1.25 4.08
C ALA A 45 16.05 -1.98 2.86
N PRO A 46 16.87 -2.59 2.01
CA PRO A 46 16.40 -3.48 0.95
C PRO A 46 15.49 -4.57 1.54
N GLY A 47 14.30 -4.75 0.96
CA GLY A 47 13.29 -5.69 1.47
C GLY A 47 12.32 -5.11 2.50
N ALA A 48 12.36 -3.80 2.80
CA ALA A 48 11.35 -3.13 3.61
C ALA A 48 9.96 -3.09 2.94
N ALA A 49 9.92 -3.13 1.61
CA ALA A 49 8.69 -3.16 0.83
C ALA A 49 8.03 -4.54 0.90
N GLN A 50 6.84 -4.60 1.49
CA GLN A 50 6.05 -5.83 1.61
C GLN A 50 4.63 -5.59 1.10
N PRO A 51 4.25 -6.10 -0.08
CA PRO A 51 2.91 -5.94 -0.64
C PRO A 51 1.79 -6.37 0.30
N SER A 52 2.02 -7.42 1.09
CA SER A 52 1.06 -7.92 2.08
C SER A 52 0.65 -6.88 3.13
N THR A 53 1.54 -5.94 3.46
CA THR A 53 1.22 -4.84 4.40
C THR A 53 0.19 -3.89 3.81
N ILE A 54 0.28 -3.60 2.51
CA ILE A 54 -0.70 -2.74 1.81
C ILE A 54 -2.02 -3.48 1.64
N VAL A 55 -1.97 -4.77 1.28
CA VAL A 55 -3.18 -5.61 1.24
C VAL A 55 -3.88 -5.60 2.59
N ALA A 56 -3.14 -5.73 3.68
CA ALA A 56 -3.70 -5.67 5.04
C ALA A 56 -4.31 -4.28 5.35
N ALA A 57 -3.66 -3.18 4.92
CA ALA A 57 -4.18 -1.83 5.08
C ALA A 57 -5.48 -1.62 4.30
N GLU A 58 -5.55 -2.07 3.04
CA GLU A 58 -6.78 -2.04 2.22
C GLU A 58 -7.92 -2.82 2.85
N LEU A 59 -7.65 -4.05 3.29
CA LEU A 59 -8.66 -4.89 3.93
C LEU A 59 -9.14 -4.30 5.27
N ALA A 60 -8.23 -3.69 6.04
CA ALA A 60 -8.57 -3.00 7.28
C ALA A 60 -9.43 -1.76 7.00
N PHE A 61 -9.13 -1.01 5.95
CA PHE A 61 -9.89 0.16 5.52
C PHE A 61 -11.29 -0.25 5.05
N SER A 62 -11.41 -1.23 4.15
CA SER A 62 -12.69 -1.77 3.69
C SER A 62 -13.55 -2.32 4.83
N ARG A 63 -12.93 -3.04 5.78
CA ARG A 63 -13.62 -3.53 6.97
C ARG A 63 -14.12 -2.38 7.85
N ALA A 64 -13.27 -1.38 8.08
CA ALA A 64 -13.63 -0.21 8.88
C ALA A 64 -14.83 0.55 8.29
N ALA A 65 -14.90 0.66 6.95
CA ALA A 65 -16.03 1.27 6.27
C ALA A 65 -17.34 0.53 6.54
N ARG A 66 -17.33 -0.79 6.50
CA ARG A 66 -18.52 -1.62 6.79
C ARG A 66 -18.94 -1.59 8.25
N GLU A 67 -17.96 -1.59 9.17
CA GLU A 67 -18.24 -1.73 10.62
C GLU A 67 -18.51 -0.41 11.32
N ARG A 68 -17.94 0.70 10.83
CA ARG A 68 -17.94 2.00 11.51
C ARG A 68 -18.47 3.14 10.67
N GLY A 69 -18.78 2.89 9.42
CA GLY A 69 -19.24 3.88 8.44
C GLY A 69 -18.17 4.24 7.41
N GLN A 70 -18.63 4.47 6.20
CA GLN A 70 -17.76 4.70 5.04
C GLN A 70 -16.89 5.95 5.22
N TRP A 71 -17.51 7.09 5.47
CA TRP A 71 -16.76 8.35 5.60
C TRP A 71 -15.99 8.45 6.90
N THR A 72 -16.45 7.78 7.94
CA THR A 72 -15.70 7.59 9.18
C THR A 72 -14.40 6.84 8.94
N ALA A 73 -14.42 5.76 8.14
CA ALA A 73 -13.22 5.04 7.76
C ALA A 73 -12.31 5.90 6.86
N PHE A 74 -12.86 6.63 5.89
CA PHE A 74 -12.09 7.53 5.03
C PHE A 74 -11.31 8.57 5.86
N ARG A 75 -11.94 9.18 6.89
CA ARG A 75 -11.23 10.10 7.81
C ARG A 75 -10.08 9.41 8.56
N GLN A 76 -10.29 8.18 9.00
CA GLN A 76 -9.32 7.45 9.81
C GLN A 76 -8.07 7.06 9.01
N PHE A 77 -8.24 6.67 7.74
CA PHE A 77 -7.15 6.17 6.91
C PHE A 77 -6.47 7.25 6.06
N ALA A 78 -7.02 8.46 5.97
CA ALA A 78 -6.42 9.57 5.26
C ALA A 78 -5.13 10.06 5.93
N ALA A 79 -4.14 10.40 5.12
CA ALA A 79 -3.04 11.24 5.54
C ALA A 79 -3.49 12.72 5.59
N PRO A 80 -2.85 13.58 6.38
CA PRO A 80 -3.08 15.02 6.31
C PRO A 80 -2.87 15.53 4.87
N GLY A 81 -3.84 16.28 4.35
CA GLY A 81 -3.79 16.81 2.98
C GLY A 81 -4.07 15.79 1.87
N ALA A 82 -4.59 14.60 2.20
CA ALA A 82 -5.00 13.61 1.22
C ALA A 82 -6.00 14.18 0.22
N LEU A 83 -5.91 13.72 -1.04
CA LEU A 83 -6.77 14.13 -2.15
C LEU A 83 -7.75 13.02 -2.51
N LEU A 84 -8.98 13.41 -2.83
CA LEU A 84 -9.93 12.57 -3.56
C LEU A 84 -10.08 13.11 -4.98
N HIS A 85 -9.95 12.24 -5.98
CA HIS A 85 -10.16 12.65 -7.37
C HIS A 85 -11.63 12.47 -7.76
N GLY A 86 -12.38 13.52 -7.55
CA GLY A 86 -13.80 13.59 -7.86
C GLY A 86 -14.12 13.94 -9.32
N LYS A 87 -15.39 14.16 -9.60
CA LYS A 87 -15.94 14.49 -10.94
C LYS A 87 -15.29 15.75 -11.56
N ASN A 88 -14.88 16.72 -10.75
CA ASN A 88 -14.31 17.99 -11.20
C ASN A 88 -12.79 18.10 -11.02
N GLY A 89 -12.11 17.00 -10.76
CA GLY A 89 -10.68 16.94 -10.48
C GLY A 89 -10.36 16.58 -9.03
N PRO A 90 -9.07 16.50 -8.68
CA PRO A 90 -8.65 16.23 -7.31
C PRO A 90 -8.96 17.41 -6.39
N PHE A 91 -9.38 17.10 -5.17
CA PHE A 91 -9.62 18.08 -4.12
C PHE A 91 -9.19 17.52 -2.74
N PRO A 92 -8.83 18.40 -1.78
CA PRO A 92 -8.54 17.98 -0.41
C PRO A 92 -9.75 17.31 0.22
N ILE A 93 -9.59 16.05 0.66
CA ILE A 93 -10.73 15.26 1.13
C ILE A 93 -11.23 15.69 2.52
N GLU A 94 -10.35 16.21 3.38
CA GLU A 94 -10.66 16.49 4.79
C GLU A 94 -11.83 17.50 4.96
N PRO A 95 -11.85 18.69 4.29
CA PRO A 95 -12.98 19.60 4.39
C PRO A 95 -14.28 18.99 3.87
N TRP A 96 -14.22 18.20 2.81
CA TRP A 96 -15.39 17.53 2.25
C TRP A 96 -15.92 16.47 3.23
N LEU A 97 -15.04 15.63 3.79
CA LEU A 97 -15.43 14.62 4.79
C LEU A 97 -16.12 15.24 6.02
N ALA A 98 -15.73 16.46 6.42
CA ALA A 98 -16.37 17.14 7.55
C ALA A 98 -17.88 17.39 7.33
N THR A 99 -18.33 17.43 6.07
CA THR A 99 -19.73 17.63 5.68
C THR A 99 -20.48 16.33 5.40
N GLN A 100 -19.81 15.19 5.39
CA GLN A 100 -20.41 13.91 5.02
C GLN A 100 -20.98 13.17 6.22
N THR A 101 -22.16 12.59 6.03
CA THR A 101 -22.79 11.61 6.94
C THR A 101 -22.61 10.22 6.33
N ASP A 102 -22.28 9.24 7.16
CA ASP A 102 -22.10 7.86 6.70
C ASP A 102 -23.39 7.33 6.06
N PRO A 103 -23.31 6.69 4.88
CA PRO A 103 -24.45 6.03 4.29
C PRO A 103 -24.86 4.81 5.12
N PRO A 104 -26.11 4.34 4.99
CA PRO A 104 -26.59 3.15 5.71
C PRO A 104 -25.77 1.90 5.43
N GLU A 105 -25.29 1.76 4.20
CA GLU A 105 -24.42 0.68 3.76
C GLU A 105 -23.18 1.26 3.06
N ALA A 106 -22.03 0.68 3.35
CA ALA A 106 -20.77 1.11 2.74
C ALA A 106 -20.52 0.35 1.43
N VAL A 107 -19.84 1.01 0.52
CA VAL A 107 -19.21 0.38 -0.64
C VAL A 107 -18.25 -0.72 -0.14
N GLN A 108 -18.22 -1.84 -0.84
CA GLN A 108 -17.32 -2.96 -0.55
C GLN A 108 -16.23 -3.00 -1.61
N TRP A 109 -14.97 -3.09 -1.19
CA TRP A 109 -13.86 -3.14 -2.12
C TRP A 109 -12.75 -4.09 -1.65
N GLN A 110 -11.95 -4.51 -2.63
CA GLN A 110 -10.76 -5.32 -2.39
C GLN A 110 -9.68 -5.03 -3.44
N PRO A 111 -8.40 -5.06 -3.05
CA PRO A 111 -7.29 -4.85 -3.98
C PRO A 111 -7.08 -6.07 -4.88
N ARG A 112 -6.57 -5.82 -6.09
CA ARG A 112 -6.15 -6.84 -7.06
C ARG A 112 -4.67 -6.72 -7.41
N THR A 113 -4.16 -5.51 -7.46
CA THR A 113 -2.75 -5.23 -7.73
C THR A 113 -2.22 -4.23 -6.71
N VAL A 114 -1.05 -4.51 -6.20
CA VAL A 114 -0.32 -3.60 -5.29
C VAL A 114 1.11 -3.50 -5.79
N VAL A 115 1.61 -2.27 -5.95
CA VAL A 115 3.01 -2.00 -6.30
C VAL A 115 3.63 -1.06 -5.27
N LEU A 116 4.87 -1.35 -4.85
CA LEU A 116 5.62 -0.54 -3.88
C LEU A 116 6.93 -0.03 -4.45
N SER A 117 7.34 1.15 -3.97
CA SER A 117 8.75 1.58 -4.06
C SER A 117 9.66 0.60 -3.33
N CYS A 118 10.93 0.54 -3.71
CA CYS A 118 11.91 -0.37 -3.12
C CYS A 118 12.02 -0.21 -1.60
N ASP A 119 12.02 1.04 -1.11
CA ASP A 119 12.05 1.37 0.31
C ASP A 119 10.70 1.17 1.01
N GLY A 120 9.63 0.86 0.27
CA GLY A 120 8.28 0.72 0.76
C GLY A 120 7.66 2.03 1.30
N ALA A 121 8.22 3.20 0.97
CA ALA A 121 7.71 4.48 1.44
C ALA A 121 6.40 4.86 0.74
N ILE A 122 6.26 4.50 -0.53
CA ILE A 122 5.06 4.71 -1.34
C ILE A 122 4.58 3.38 -1.90
N ALA A 123 3.26 3.21 -1.90
CA ALA A 123 2.59 2.12 -2.58
C ALA A 123 1.37 2.61 -3.36
N VAL A 124 1.03 1.89 -4.41
CA VAL A 124 -0.21 2.10 -5.15
C VAL A 124 -0.95 0.79 -5.21
N SER A 125 -2.23 0.81 -4.83
CA SER A 125 -3.15 -0.31 -4.96
C SER A 125 -4.21 0.01 -6.00
N GLN A 126 -4.61 -1.00 -6.74
CA GLN A 126 -5.74 -0.98 -7.66
C GLN A 126 -6.62 -2.17 -7.37
N GLY A 127 -7.92 -2.00 -7.44
CA GLY A 127 -8.86 -3.07 -7.19
C GLY A 127 -10.24 -2.81 -7.73
N ARG A 128 -11.17 -3.61 -7.23
CA ARG A 128 -12.58 -3.58 -7.61
C ARG A 128 -13.43 -3.18 -6.41
N PHE A 129 -14.51 -2.48 -6.68
CA PHE A 129 -15.53 -2.23 -5.69
C PHE A 129 -16.91 -2.65 -6.19
N ARG A 130 -17.83 -2.80 -5.25
CA ARG A 130 -19.27 -2.94 -5.46
C ARG A 130 -19.99 -1.99 -4.51
N ASP A 131 -20.90 -1.19 -5.06
CA ASP A 131 -21.78 -0.34 -4.26
C ASP A 131 -23.00 -1.12 -3.72
N PRO A 132 -23.77 -0.53 -2.78
CA PRO A 132 -24.97 -1.18 -2.24
C PRO A 132 -26.05 -1.46 -3.30
N GLU A 133 -26.11 -0.70 -4.39
CA GLU A 133 -27.02 -0.90 -5.51
C GLU A 133 -26.57 -2.01 -6.46
N GLY A 134 -25.40 -2.60 -6.20
CA GLY A 134 -24.82 -3.70 -6.96
C GLY A 134 -23.99 -3.29 -8.17
N LYS A 135 -23.83 -1.99 -8.42
CA LYS A 135 -22.90 -1.50 -9.44
C LYS A 135 -21.47 -1.85 -9.04
N VAL A 136 -20.66 -2.14 -10.04
CA VAL A 136 -19.25 -2.45 -9.85
C VAL A 136 -18.36 -1.42 -10.55
N GLY A 137 -17.16 -1.27 -10.04
CA GLY A 137 -16.20 -0.35 -10.60
C GLY A 137 -14.78 -0.65 -10.18
N ASN A 138 -13.88 0.24 -10.55
CA ASN A 138 -12.47 0.19 -10.23
C ASN A 138 -12.07 1.34 -9.30
N PHE A 139 -11.05 1.11 -8.48
CA PHE A 139 -10.44 2.15 -7.67
C PHE A 139 -8.91 2.09 -7.78
N VAL A 140 -8.27 3.21 -7.47
CA VAL A 140 -6.82 3.31 -7.26
C VAL A 140 -6.58 4.16 -6.02
N THR A 141 -5.80 3.62 -5.10
CA THR A 141 -5.40 4.31 -3.86
C THR A 141 -3.88 4.41 -3.78
N VAL A 142 -3.36 5.58 -3.45
CA VAL A 142 -1.93 5.79 -3.20
C VAL A 142 -1.70 5.91 -1.71
N TRP A 143 -0.78 5.11 -1.20
CA TRP A 143 -0.43 4.98 0.21
C TRP A 143 0.95 5.52 0.48
N GLU A 144 1.10 6.25 1.58
CA GLU A 144 2.41 6.66 2.12
C GLU A 144 2.62 6.06 3.50
N ARG A 145 3.84 5.54 3.72
CA ARG A 145 4.26 5.07 5.02
C ARG A 145 4.53 6.24 5.95
N GLN A 146 3.86 6.24 7.09
CA GLN A 146 3.99 7.24 8.13
C GLN A 146 5.20 6.96 9.03
N ALA A 147 5.53 7.93 9.89
CA ALA A 147 6.65 7.82 10.82
C ALA A 147 6.52 6.68 11.84
N ASP A 148 5.30 6.23 12.11
CA ASP A 148 4.97 5.07 12.97
C ASP A 148 4.95 3.73 12.20
N ASN A 149 5.34 3.73 10.92
CA ASN A 149 5.28 2.63 9.97
C ASN A 149 3.86 2.17 9.58
N SER A 150 2.81 2.86 9.99
CA SER A 150 1.49 2.67 9.41
C SER A 150 1.42 3.24 8.00
N TYR A 151 0.44 2.79 7.22
CA TYR A 151 0.15 3.39 5.92
C TYR A 151 -1.12 4.21 5.99
N ARG A 152 -1.09 5.40 5.37
CA ARG A 152 -2.25 6.25 5.17
C ARG A 152 -2.34 6.63 3.70
N TYR A 153 -3.57 6.71 3.19
CA TYR A 153 -3.71 7.12 1.79
C TYR A 153 -3.50 8.64 1.64
N VAL A 154 -2.86 9.00 0.54
CA VAL A 154 -2.60 10.41 0.14
C VAL A 154 -3.40 10.79 -1.09
N PHE A 155 -3.92 9.82 -1.82
CA PHE A 155 -4.75 9.99 -3.01
C PHE A 155 -5.66 8.79 -3.16
N ASP A 156 -6.91 9.04 -3.53
CA ASP A 156 -7.88 8.01 -3.83
C ASP A 156 -8.78 8.42 -4.99
N VAL A 157 -9.14 7.45 -5.82
CA VAL A 157 -10.07 7.62 -6.93
C VAL A 157 -10.83 6.33 -7.18
N GLY A 158 -12.13 6.43 -7.34
CA GLY A 158 -13.00 5.33 -7.75
C GLY A 158 -13.95 5.74 -8.85
N GLY A 159 -14.37 4.80 -9.66
CA GLY A 159 -15.36 5.02 -10.71
C GLY A 159 -16.02 3.75 -11.18
N ASP A 160 -17.27 3.85 -11.53
CA ASP A 160 -18.08 2.74 -12.03
C ASP A 160 -17.55 2.23 -13.37
N ASP A 161 -17.78 0.97 -13.64
CA ASP A 161 -17.58 0.43 -14.99
C ASP A 161 -18.62 1.00 -15.95
N VAL A 162 -18.17 1.38 -17.13
CA VAL A 162 -19.06 1.85 -18.19
C VAL A 162 -18.74 1.11 -19.51
N PRO A 163 -19.66 0.29 -20.02
CA PRO A 163 -20.94 -0.12 -19.42
C PRO A 163 -20.77 -1.04 -18.22
N GLN A 164 -21.78 -1.13 -17.36
CA GLN A 164 -21.80 -2.11 -16.29
C GLN A 164 -21.78 -3.54 -16.86
N PRO A 165 -21.01 -4.47 -16.28
CA PRO A 165 -21.03 -5.85 -16.71
C PRO A 165 -22.42 -6.47 -16.48
N PRO A 166 -22.82 -7.45 -17.29
CA PRO A 166 -24.08 -8.15 -17.05
C PRO A 166 -24.06 -8.81 -15.65
N PRO A 167 -25.23 -8.90 -14.99
CA PRO A 167 -25.32 -9.57 -13.69
C PRO A 167 -24.73 -10.97 -13.77
N GLN A 168 -23.85 -11.30 -12.82
CA GLN A 168 -23.32 -12.66 -12.72
C GLN A 168 -24.51 -13.60 -12.45
N ARG A 169 -24.73 -14.56 -13.33
CA ARG A 169 -25.68 -15.65 -13.07
C ARG A 169 -25.14 -16.42 -11.87
N THR A 170 -25.86 -16.37 -10.76
CA THR A 170 -25.63 -17.33 -9.67
C THR A 170 -25.84 -18.72 -10.24
N ALA A 171 -24.79 -19.52 -10.32
CA ALA A 171 -24.93 -20.92 -10.66
C ALA A 171 -25.92 -21.54 -9.66
N SER A 172 -26.92 -22.29 -10.17
CA SER A 172 -27.83 -23.04 -9.29
C SER A 172 -26.99 -24.10 -8.56
N VAL A 173 -26.74 -23.86 -7.28
CA VAL A 173 -26.01 -24.80 -6.43
C VAL A 173 -26.94 -25.94 -6.07
N GLN A 174 -26.57 -27.15 -6.47
CA GLN A 174 -27.28 -28.36 -6.06
C GLN A 174 -26.78 -28.85 -4.70
N PRO A 175 -27.57 -29.51 -3.87
CA PRO A 175 -27.10 -30.14 -2.66
C PRO A 175 -25.93 -31.10 -2.95
N GLY A 176 -24.76 -30.84 -2.39
CA GLY A 176 -23.53 -31.61 -2.61
C GLY A 176 -22.50 -30.95 -3.56
N ASP A 177 -22.83 -29.85 -4.21
CA ASP A 177 -21.90 -29.11 -5.03
C ASP A 177 -20.85 -28.39 -4.15
N ILE A 178 -19.60 -28.52 -4.52
CA ILE A 178 -18.52 -27.67 -3.96
C ILE A 178 -18.45 -26.40 -4.82
N VAL A 179 -18.97 -25.32 -4.30
CA VAL A 179 -18.83 -24.02 -4.96
C VAL A 179 -17.42 -23.48 -4.69
N VAL A 180 -16.57 -23.52 -5.71
CA VAL A 180 -15.31 -22.78 -5.69
C VAL A 180 -15.64 -21.36 -6.11
N THR A 181 -15.75 -20.46 -5.13
CA THR A 181 -15.72 -19.03 -5.41
C THR A 181 -14.34 -18.65 -5.92
N ASP A 182 -14.31 -17.82 -6.95
CA ASP A 182 -13.08 -17.33 -7.56
C ASP A 182 -12.17 -16.74 -6.45
N ILE A 183 -11.00 -17.33 -6.28
CA ILE A 183 -10.01 -16.79 -5.33
C ILE A 183 -9.39 -15.60 -6.04
N ASP A 184 -9.83 -14.40 -5.69
CA ASP A 184 -9.22 -13.15 -6.14
C ASP A 184 -7.78 -13.08 -5.59
N ALA A 185 -6.81 -13.54 -6.38
CA ALA A 185 -5.40 -13.42 -6.04
C ALA A 185 -4.97 -11.96 -6.17
N VAL A 186 -4.31 -11.44 -5.14
CA VAL A 186 -3.70 -10.10 -5.21
C VAL A 186 -2.29 -10.22 -5.76
N GLN A 187 -2.01 -9.51 -6.85
CA GLN A 187 -0.68 -9.38 -7.42
C GLN A 187 0.13 -8.36 -6.61
N GLY A 188 1.23 -8.80 -6.00
CA GLY A 188 2.18 -7.93 -5.29
C GLY A 188 3.43 -7.68 -6.13
N LEU A 189 3.75 -6.42 -6.40
CA LEU A 189 4.92 -5.98 -7.15
C LEU A 189 5.79 -5.08 -6.28
N VAL A 190 7.11 -5.21 -6.42
CA VAL A 190 8.07 -4.38 -5.70
C VAL A 190 9.13 -3.90 -6.67
N ALA A 191 9.42 -2.61 -6.63
CA ALA A 191 10.50 -2.02 -7.40
C ALA A 191 11.86 -2.62 -7.01
N THR A 192 12.74 -2.79 -7.98
CA THR A 192 14.11 -3.26 -7.72
C THR A 192 14.89 -2.20 -6.99
N CYS A 193 15.48 -2.57 -5.87
CA CYS A 193 16.38 -1.69 -5.12
C CYS A 193 17.69 -1.48 -5.89
N PRO A 194 18.18 -0.23 -6.01
CA PRO A 194 19.49 0.03 -6.57
C PRO A 194 20.57 -0.62 -5.69
N ARG A 195 21.59 -1.18 -6.32
CA ARG A 195 22.73 -1.76 -5.60
C ARG A 195 23.88 -0.75 -5.55
N GLY A 196 24.36 -0.46 -4.36
CA GLY A 196 25.43 0.53 -4.15
C GLY A 196 25.05 1.89 -4.72
N ASP A 197 25.97 2.52 -5.44
CA ASP A 197 25.79 3.85 -6.05
C ASP A 197 25.16 3.80 -7.44
N ALA A 198 24.53 2.71 -7.84
CA ALA A 198 23.89 2.58 -9.14
C ALA A 198 22.74 3.60 -9.27
N ALA A 199 22.88 4.54 -10.18
CA ALA A 199 21.86 5.52 -10.49
C ALA A 199 20.66 4.83 -11.16
N ILE A 200 19.45 5.15 -10.69
CA ILE A 200 18.22 4.77 -11.38
C ILE A 200 18.02 5.74 -12.54
N PRO A 201 17.84 5.25 -13.77
CA PRO A 201 17.51 6.14 -14.88
C PRO A 201 16.19 6.87 -14.59
N PRO A 202 16.04 8.13 -15.00
CA PRO A 202 14.78 8.84 -14.83
C PRO A 202 13.64 8.07 -15.50
N PRO A 203 12.44 8.12 -14.94
CA PRO A 203 11.27 7.51 -15.58
C PRO A 203 11.04 8.16 -16.96
N PRO A 204 10.42 7.46 -17.92
CA PRO A 204 10.11 8.01 -19.23
C PRO A 204 9.37 9.35 -19.12
N ALA A 205 9.70 10.29 -19.99
CA ALA A 205 8.99 11.56 -20.04
C ALA A 205 7.51 11.32 -20.35
N ILE A 206 6.64 12.04 -19.64
CA ILE A 206 5.19 11.98 -19.85
C ILE A 206 4.76 13.37 -20.29
N PRO A 207 4.00 13.52 -21.37
CA PRO A 207 3.30 14.76 -21.63
C PRO A 207 2.24 14.90 -20.52
N LEU A 208 2.49 15.76 -19.53
CA LEU A 208 1.46 16.20 -18.64
C LEU A 208 0.53 17.11 -19.42
N GLY A 209 -0.77 16.88 -19.35
CA GLY A 209 -1.76 17.64 -20.10
C GLY A 209 -1.56 19.15 -19.95
N GLU A 210 -1.79 19.91 -21.03
CA GLU A 210 -1.54 21.36 -21.09
C GLU A 210 -2.39 22.19 -20.11
N ASP A 211 -3.44 21.61 -19.52
CA ASP A 211 -4.45 22.31 -18.73
C ASP A 211 -4.14 22.39 -17.22
N GLY A 212 -2.95 21.96 -16.75
CA GLY A 212 -2.60 21.95 -15.33
C GLY A 212 -3.42 20.98 -14.47
N LYS A 213 -4.18 20.10 -15.11
CA LYS A 213 -5.03 19.10 -14.45
C LYS A 213 -4.36 17.71 -14.44
N ALA A 214 -3.06 17.70 -14.20
CA ALA A 214 -2.26 16.49 -14.07
C ALA A 214 -1.11 16.74 -13.10
N ASP A 215 -0.70 15.69 -12.39
CA ASP A 215 0.48 15.71 -11.54
C ASP A 215 1.14 14.33 -11.52
N ALA A 216 2.44 14.31 -11.29
CA ALA A 216 3.23 13.09 -11.16
C ALA A 216 4.18 13.21 -9.99
N LYS A 217 4.23 12.18 -9.16
CA LYS A 217 5.11 12.12 -8.00
C LYS A 217 6.01 10.89 -8.08
N LEU A 218 7.29 11.11 -7.80
CA LEU A 218 8.31 10.07 -7.71
C LEU A 218 8.55 9.73 -6.23
N SER A 219 8.71 8.44 -5.92
CA SER A 219 9.13 8.01 -4.59
C SER A 219 10.48 8.59 -4.23
N ARG A 220 10.76 8.74 -2.93
CA ARG A 220 12.01 9.33 -2.43
C ARG A 220 13.25 8.57 -2.90
N ASP A 221 13.14 7.25 -3.02
CA ASP A 221 14.20 6.38 -3.53
C ASP A 221 14.29 6.33 -5.06
N GLY A 222 13.40 7.05 -5.75
CA GLY A 222 13.38 7.16 -7.20
C GLY A 222 12.94 5.90 -7.94
N THR A 223 12.32 4.91 -7.27
CA THR A 223 12.02 3.59 -7.86
C THR A 223 10.57 3.40 -8.29
N LEU A 224 9.66 4.27 -7.85
CA LEU A 224 8.24 4.22 -8.19
C LEU A 224 7.75 5.62 -8.51
N ARG A 225 7.05 5.77 -9.62
CA ARG A 225 6.33 6.98 -9.99
C ARG A 225 4.85 6.66 -10.06
N TRP A 226 4.02 7.53 -9.50
CA TRP A 226 2.59 7.53 -9.77
C TRP A 226 2.17 8.88 -10.31
N ARG A 227 1.09 8.91 -11.12
CA ARG A 227 0.55 10.11 -11.74
C ARG A 227 -0.94 10.02 -11.91
N TRP A 228 -1.57 11.19 -12.01
CA TRP A 228 -2.97 11.31 -12.34
C TRP A 228 -3.18 12.39 -13.39
N GLU A 229 -4.27 12.26 -14.14
CA GLU A 229 -4.75 13.25 -15.10
C GLU A 229 -6.26 13.38 -14.95
N HIS A 230 -6.76 14.61 -15.00
CA HIS A 230 -8.19 14.90 -15.16
C HIS A 230 -8.39 15.44 -16.58
N ARG A 231 -8.88 14.62 -17.49
CA ARG A 231 -9.00 14.94 -18.91
C ARG A 231 -10.19 15.81 -19.18
N ALA A 232 -10.18 16.52 -20.32
CA ALA A 232 -11.26 17.46 -20.73
C ALA A 232 -12.63 16.78 -20.87
N ASP A 233 -12.65 15.49 -21.21
CA ASP A 233 -13.86 14.68 -21.29
C ASP A 233 -14.36 14.18 -19.90
N GLY A 234 -13.71 14.60 -18.83
CA GLY A 234 -14.01 14.17 -17.46
C GLY A 234 -13.41 12.82 -17.08
N THR A 235 -12.66 12.17 -17.97
CA THR A 235 -11.95 10.92 -17.65
C THR A 235 -10.90 11.19 -16.59
N ARG A 236 -10.91 10.38 -15.54
CA ARG A 236 -9.89 10.38 -14.48
C ARG A 236 -8.93 9.26 -14.75
N TYR A 237 -7.69 9.62 -15.07
CA TYR A 237 -6.62 8.67 -15.39
C TYR A 237 -5.62 8.59 -14.25
N VAL A 238 -5.20 7.39 -13.89
CA VAL A 238 -4.14 7.13 -12.92
C VAL A 238 -3.24 6.03 -13.42
N ALA A 239 -1.93 6.22 -13.26
CA ALA A 239 -0.94 5.19 -13.55
C ALA A 239 0.12 5.12 -12.46
N ALA A 240 0.70 3.93 -12.28
CA ALA A 240 1.87 3.70 -11.47
C ALA A 240 2.91 2.91 -12.26
N GLU A 241 4.09 3.48 -12.35
CA GLU A 241 5.25 2.88 -13.00
C GLU A 241 6.34 2.62 -11.95
N TYR A 242 7.03 1.49 -12.09
CA TYR A 242 8.06 1.08 -11.17
C TYR A 242 9.32 0.60 -11.90
N PHE A 243 10.47 0.84 -11.28
CA PHE A 243 11.75 0.39 -11.80
C PHE A 243 11.97 -1.08 -11.45
N TYR A 244 12.10 -1.93 -12.46
CA TYR A 244 12.26 -3.36 -12.29
C TYR A 244 13.33 -3.91 -13.23
N GLN A 245 14.39 -4.52 -12.67
CA GLN A 245 15.47 -5.16 -13.43
C GLN A 245 16.07 -4.28 -14.53
N GLY A 246 16.35 -3.02 -14.20
CA GLY A 246 17.02 -2.10 -15.14
C GLY A 246 16.10 -1.30 -16.06
N ARG A 247 14.79 -1.43 -15.96
CA ARG A 247 13.81 -0.71 -16.79
C ARG A 247 12.58 -0.27 -16.04
N TRP A 248 11.91 0.75 -16.53
CA TRP A 248 10.61 1.17 -16.05
C TRP A 248 9.50 0.32 -16.66
N LEU A 249 8.58 -0.14 -15.84
CA LEU A 249 7.39 -0.90 -16.22
C LEU A 249 6.14 -0.24 -15.64
N THR A 250 5.06 -0.27 -16.40
CA THR A 250 3.72 0.11 -15.87
C THR A 250 3.15 -1.05 -15.09
N ALA A 251 2.86 -0.83 -13.80
CA ALA A 251 2.22 -1.79 -12.92
C ALA A 251 0.70 -1.61 -12.89
N ILE A 252 0.26 -0.37 -12.87
CA ILE A 252 -1.15 0.01 -12.79
C ILE A 252 -1.40 1.09 -13.85
N GLU A 253 -2.47 0.92 -14.60
CA GLU A 253 -2.99 1.91 -15.53
C GLU A 253 -4.51 1.82 -15.53
N GLN A 254 -5.18 2.90 -15.11
CA GLN A 254 -6.62 2.93 -14.97
C GLN A 254 -7.20 4.21 -15.55
N SER A 255 -8.16 4.06 -16.44
CA SER A 255 -9.02 5.13 -16.93
C SER A 255 -10.43 4.94 -16.35
N LEU A 256 -10.92 5.92 -15.64
CA LEU A 256 -12.25 5.94 -15.05
C LEU A 256 -13.07 6.98 -15.80
N VAL A 257 -13.92 6.51 -16.69
CA VAL A 257 -14.81 7.39 -17.49
C VAL A 257 -15.92 7.96 -16.60
N PRO A 258 -16.42 9.18 -16.91
CA PRO A 258 -17.58 9.71 -16.20
C PRO A 258 -18.78 8.79 -16.42
N THR A 259 -19.50 8.50 -15.34
CA THR A 259 -20.86 7.95 -15.48
C THR A 259 -21.73 9.05 -16.05
N GLY A 260 -22.40 8.79 -17.19
CA GLY A 260 -23.41 9.69 -17.69
C GLY A 260 -24.48 9.94 -16.60
N ASP A 261 -24.82 11.20 -16.38
CA ASP A 261 -25.96 11.59 -15.54
C ASP A 261 -27.26 11.10 -16.16
#